data_b19a012855facd3afa2fed2a1ea6c672
#
_entry.id   b19a012855facd3afa2fed2a1ea6c672
#
_cell.length_a   1.000
_cell.length_b   1.000
_cell.length_c   1.000
_cell.angle_alpha   90.00
_cell.angle_beta   90.00
_cell.angle_gamma   90.00
#
_symmetry.space_group_name_H-M   'P 1'
#
loop_
_entity.id
_entity.type
_entity.pdbx_description
1 polymer ?
#
loop_
_entity_poly.entity_id
_entity_poly.type
_entity_poly.pdbx_seq_one_letter_code
_entity_poly.pdbx_strand_id
1 'polypeptide(L)'
;MSKIISIATRVPSFKHKQDDLFSFAEKIYCKDESESRKLKFLYRHSGIETRYSVMPDYSSAISERTFFPQTKDLEPFPCLEKRMKLYNDHAAELSAGTIDDCIKNKIDKREITHLITVSCTGMSAPGIDLQVMEMMGLPQNIVRTSVNFMGCYAAVHGLKLADAFCSSNKNANVVVVCTELCTLHFQKDISTDNMTSSLLDRKSVV
;
A
#
# COMPACT_ATOMS: atom_id res chain seq x y z
N MET A 1 18.56 24.40 -2.63
CA MET A 1 18.34 23.35 -1.59
C MET A 1 16.85 23.11 -1.51
N SER A 2 16.41 21.88 -1.69
CA SER A 2 15.02 21.47 -1.53
C SER A 2 14.61 21.47 -0.05
N LYS A 3 13.31 21.56 0.23
CA LYS A 3 12.77 21.36 1.57
C LYS A 3 11.42 20.66 1.53
N ILE A 4 11.14 19.83 2.52
CA ILE A 4 9.83 19.24 2.72
C ILE A 4 8.92 20.30 3.35
N ILE A 5 7.80 20.61 2.69
CA ILE A 5 6.84 21.63 3.13
C ILE A 5 5.75 20.98 4.00
N SER A 6 5.32 19.78 3.64
CA SER A 6 4.24 19.05 4.31
C SER A 6 4.40 17.54 4.14
N ILE A 7 3.83 16.81 5.08
CA ILE A 7 3.70 15.35 5.04
C ILE A 7 2.30 15.02 5.52
N ALA A 8 1.63 14.09 4.84
CA ALA A 8 0.35 13.52 5.25
C ALA A 8 0.36 12.01 5.11
N THR A 9 -0.54 11.36 5.83
CA THR A 9 -0.73 9.91 5.75
C THR A 9 -2.21 9.59 5.76
N ARG A 10 -2.59 8.58 4.99
CA ARG A 10 -3.95 8.05 4.96
C ARG A 10 -3.89 6.52 4.94
N VAL A 11 -4.86 5.88 5.55
CA VAL A 11 -4.94 4.42 5.64
C VAL A 11 -6.26 3.92 5.06
N PRO A 12 -6.31 2.68 4.56
CA PRO A 12 -7.57 2.03 4.14
C PRO A 12 -8.59 1.91 5.28
N SER A 13 -9.83 1.60 4.91
CA SER A 13 -10.99 1.69 5.81
C SER A 13 -11.03 0.62 6.91
N PHE A 14 -10.48 -0.59 6.65
CA PHE A 14 -10.59 -1.70 7.60
C PHE A 14 -9.35 -1.82 8.46
N LYS A 15 -9.53 -1.66 9.77
CA LYS A 15 -8.48 -1.80 10.78
C LYS A 15 -8.54 -3.18 11.40
N HIS A 16 -7.45 -3.93 11.35
CA HIS A 16 -7.30 -5.27 11.93
C HIS A 16 -6.28 -5.25 13.06
N LYS A 17 -6.56 -5.97 14.14
CA LYS A 17 -5.56 -6.22 15.19
C LYS A 17 -4.56 -7.27 14.70
N GLN A 18 -3.33 -7.18 15.14
CA GLN A 18 -2.30 -8.16 14.77
C GLN A 18 -2.65 -9.60 15.21
N ASP A 19 -3.38 -9.76 16.32
CA ASP A 19 -3.88 -11.07 16.77
C ASP A 19 -4.94 -11.65 15.83
N ASP A 20 -5.79 -10.82 15.21
CA ASP A 20 -6.79 -11.28 14.22
C ASP A 20 -6.07 -11.79 12.96
N LEU A 21 -5.06 -11.05 12.51
CA LEU A 21 -4.20 -11.44 11.38
C LEU A 21 -3.42 -12.72 11.68
N PHE A 22 -2.89 -12.86 12.89
CA PHE A 22 -2.27 -14.11 13.35
C PHE A 22 -3.27 -15.26 13.27
N SER A 23 -4.47 -15.08 13.84
CA SER A 23 -5.49 -16.13 13.85
C SER A 23 -5.97 -16.52 12.45
N PHE A 24 -5.99 -15.57 11.51
CA PHE A 24 -6.26 -15.85 10.10
C PHE A 24 -5.14 -16.66 9.46
N ALA A 25 -3.90 -16.23 9.65
CA ALA A 25 -2.72 -16.88 9.08
C ALA A 25 -2.45 -18.28 9.69
N GLU A 26 -2.67 -18.43 11.00
CA GLU A 26 -2.51 -19.70 11.72
C GLU A 26 -3.37 -20.81 11.11
N LYS A 27 -4.64 -20.51 10.81
CA LYS A 27 -5.57 -21.47 10.18
C LYS A 27 -5.13 -21.94 8.80
N ILE A 28 -4.30 -21.17 8.12
CA ILE A 28 -3.87 -21.45 6.76
C ILE A 28 -2.46 -22.07 6.73
N TYR A 29 -1.56 -21.59 7.58
CA TYR A 29 -0.15 -21.99 7.54
C TYR A 29 0.21 -23.10 8.50
N CYS A 30 -0.48 -23.22 9.64
CA CYS A 30 -0.02 -24.13 10.68
C CYS A 30 -0.70 -25.50 10.61
N LYS A 31 0.10 -26.55 10.57
CA LYS A 31 -0.35 -27.96 10.60
C LYS A 31 -0.33 -28.53 12.01
N ASP A 32 0.53 -27.96 12.86
CA ASP A 32 0.71 -28.43 14.23
C ASP A 32 0.98 -27.26 15.20
N GLU A 33 1.05 -27.59 16.50
CA GLU A 33 1.24 -26.60 17.56
C GLU A 33 2.65 -25.98 17.54
N SER A 34 3.65 -26.67 17.00
CA SER A 34 5.01 -26.15 16.89
C SER A 34 5.08 -25.02 15.87
N GLU A 35 4.43 -25.19 14.72
CA GLU A 35 4.33 -24.16 13.68
C GLU A 35 3.53 -22.96 14.19
N SER A 36 2.41 -23.19 14.89
CA SER A 36 1.62 -22.14 15.51
C SER A 36 2.45 -21.30 16.50
N ARG A 37 3.25 -21.94 17.35
CA ARG A 37 4.13 -21.23 18.30
C ARG A 37 5.17 -20.36 17.60
N LYS A 38 5.80 -20.86 16.51
CA LYS A 38 6.76 -20.09 15.71
C LYS A 38 6.09 -18.87 15.04
N LEU A 39 4.95 -19.10 14.40
CA LEU A 39 4.19 -18.03 13.75
C LEU A 39 3.75 -16.96 14.76
N LYS A 40 3.24 -17.38 15.92
CA LYS A 40 2.83 -16.49 17.01
C LYS A 40 3.99 -15.65 17.55
N PHE A 41 5.17 -16.28 17.69
CA PHE A 41 6.37 -15.55 18.08
C PHE A 41 6.71 -14.45 17.09
N LEU A 42 6.67 -14.72 15.77
CA LEU A 42 6.94 -13.74 14.73
C LEU A 42 5.93 -12.60 14.76
N TYR A 43 4.62 -12.90 14.83
CA TYR A 43 3.58 -11.87 14.87
C TYR A 43 3.72 -10.95 16.09
N ARG A 44 3.96 -11.50 17.28
CA ARG A 44 4.11 -10.73 18.51
C ARG A 44 5.38 -9.89 18.57
N HIS A 45 6.48 -10.37 17.98
CA HIS A 45 7.78 -9.66 17.99
C HIS A 45 7.94 -8.72 16.77
N SER A 46 6.95 -8.66 15.87
CA SER A 46 6.98 -7.75 14.73
C SER A 46 6.95 -6.26 15.12
N GLY A 47 6.52 -5.93 16.35
CA GLY A 47 6.31 -4.55 16.80
C GLY A 47 5.12 -3.87 16.10
N ILE A 48 4.22 -4.65 15.47
CA ILE A 48 3.01 -4.17 14.81
C ILE A 48 1.81 -4.53 15.66
N GLU A 49 1.01 -3.56 16.04
CA GLU A 49 -0.21 -3.77 16.81
C GLU A 49 -1.46 -3.88 15.91
N THR A 50 -1.48 -3.09 14.84
CA THR A 50 -2.61 -3.01 13.92
C THR A 50 -2.15 -2.87 12.49
N ARG A 51 -2.96 -3.40 11.56
CA ARG A 51 -2.80 -3.20 10.11
C ARG A 51 -4.10 -2.66 9.53
N TYR A 52 -3.98 -1.94 8.42
CA TYR A 52 -5.12 -1.45 7.66
C TYR A 52 -5.20 -2.16 6.31
N SER A 53 -6.43 -2.42 5.87
CA SER A 53 -6.70 -3.13 4.62
C SER A 53 -7.87 -2.51 3.87
N VAL A 54 -7.90 -2.72 2.56
CA VAL A 54 -9.06 -2.40 1.72
C VAL A 54 -10.15 -3.49 1.79
N MET A 55 -9.91 -4.58 2.52
CA MET A 55 -10.86 -5.67 2.69
C MET A 55 -11.06 -6.03 4.18
N PRO A 56 -12.29 -6.40 4.58
CA PRO A 56 -12.61 -6.75 5.97
C PRO A 56 -12.19 -8.16 6.37
N ASP A 57 -11.87 -9.01 5.42
CA ASP A 57 -11.80 -10.47 5.51
C ASP A 57 -10.91 -11.02 6.63
N TYR A 58 -9.86 -10.31 7.01
CA TYR A 58 -8.89 -10.78 8.00
C TYR A 58 -9.44 -10.89 9.42
N SER A 59 -10.48 -10.13 9.73
CA SER A 59 -11.16 -10.17 11.04
C SER A 59 -12.63 -10.58 10.94
N SER A 60 -13.12 -10.89 9.74
CA SER A 60 -14.48 -11.33 9.50
C SER A 60 -14.69 -12.83 9.73
N ALA A 61 -15.92 -13.22 10.07
CA ALA A 61 -16.31 -14.62 10.02
C ALA A 61 -16.20 -15.19 8.59
N ILE A 62 -16.04 -16.51 8.45
CA ILE A 62 -15.91 -17.14 7.14
C ILE A 62 -17.07 -16.79 6.21
N SER A 63 -18.28 -16.79 6.73
CA SER A 63 -19.51 -16.47 5.99
C SER A 63 -19.64 -15.01 5.57
N GLU A 64 -18.83 -14.10 6.12
CA GLU A 64 -18.86 -12.66 5.87
C GLU A 64 -17.73 -12.19 4.97
N ARG A 65 -16.86 -13.11 4.52
CA ARG A 65 -15.75 -12.78 3.63
C ARG A 65 -16.26 -12.27 2.30
N THR A 66 -15.61 -11.25 1.79
CA THR A 66 -15.96 -10.59 0.54
C THR A 66 -14.93 -10.80 -0.56
N PHE A 67 -13.67 -11.00 -0.21
CA PHE A 67 -12.57 -11.19 -1.13
C PHE A 67 -12.08 -12.64 -1.16
N PHE A 68 -11.74 -13.21 -0.02
CA PHE A 68 -11.41 -14.62 0.07
C PHE A 68 -12.68 -15.49 0.03
N PRO A 69 -12.60 -16.71 -0.52
CA PRO A 69 -13.73 -17.64 -0.49
C PRO A 69 -14.22 -17.91 0.93
N GLN A 70 -15.53 -18.17 1.03
CA GLN A 70 -16.20 -18.56 2.29
C GLN A 70 -15.94 -20.04 2.63
N THR A 71 -14.70 -20.50 2.41
CA THR A 71 -14.20 -21.83 2.70
C THR A 71 -13.12 -21.79 3.77
N LYS A 72 -12.88 -22.91 4.46
CA LYS A 72 -11.85 -22.96 5.51
C LYS A 72 -10.43 -22.85 4.96
N ASP A 73 -10.23 -23.37 3.76
CA ASP A 73 -8.94 -23.49 3.08
C ASP A 73 -8.66 -22.37 2.07
N LEU A 74 -9.57 -21.39 1.96
CA LEU A 74 -9.51 -20.27 1.00
C LEU A 74 -9.55 -20.71 -0.48
N GLU A 75 -10.06 -21.91 -0.79
CA GLU A 75 -10.19 -22.35 -2.19
C GLU A 75 -11.56 -21.98 -2.80
N PRO A 76 -11.60 -21.57 -4.07
CA PRO A 76 -10.45 -21.28 -4.96
C PRO A 76 -9.73 -19.99 -4.55
N PHE A 77 -8.41 -20.07 -4.41
CA PHE A 77 -7.62 -18.92 -3.93
C PHE A 77 -7.68 -17.74 -4.93
N PRO A 78 -7.82 -16.49 -4.48
CA PRO A 78 -7.94 -15.33 -5.36
C PRO A 78 -6.73 -15.18 -6.29
N CYS A 79 -6.99 -15.19 -7.60
CA CYS A 79 -5.97 -15.02 -8.62
C CYS A 79 -5.39 -13.59 -8.61
N LEU A 80 -4.30 -13.39 -9.36
CA LEU A 80 -3.65 -12.09 -9.48
C LEU A 80 -4.61 -11.02 -10.03
N GLU A 81 -5.45 -11.38 -10.99
CA GLU A 81 -6.43 -10.46 -11.59
C GLU A 81 -7.38 -9.86 -10.53
N LYS A 82 -7.94 -10.69 -9.64
CA LYS A 82 -8.81 -10.22 -8.56
C LYS A 82 -8.06 -9.28 -7.59
N ARG A 83 -6.81 -9.58 -7.28
CA ARG A 83 -5.96 -8.72 -6.43
C ARG A 83 -5.67 -7.38 -7.08
N MET A 84 -5.32 -7.41 -8.38
CA MET A 84 -5.04 -6.19 -9.15
C MET A 84 -6.30 -5.36 -9.37
N LYS A 85 -7.47 -5.99 -9.55
CA LYS A 85 -8.74 -5.26 -9.58
C LYS A 85 -8.95 -4.47 -8.29
N LEU A 86 -8.77 -5.10 -7.12
CA LEU A 86 -8.96 -4.43 -5.84
C LEU A 86 -7.91 -3.32 -5.61
N TYR A 87 -6.68 -3.52 -6.08
CA TYR A 87 -5.68 -2.45 -6.10
C TYR A 87 -6.13 -1.26 -6.94
N ASN A 88 -6.60 -1.49 -8.16
CA ASN A 88 -7.03 -0.44 -9.07
C ASN A 88 -8.27 0.30 -8.57
N ASP A 89 -9.17 -0.39 -7.87
CA ASP A 89 -10.38 0.19 -7.31
C ASP A 89 -10.07 1.17 -6.15
N HIS A 90 -8.90 1.05 -5.47
CA HIS A 90 -8.63 1.79 -4.23
C HIS A 90 -7.36 2.65 -4.23
N ALA A 91 -6.32 2.25 -4.99
CA ALA A 91 -5.01 2.87 -4.84
C ALA A 91 -4.99 4.34 -5.29
N ALA A 92 -5.67 4.67 -6.39
CA ALA A 92 -5.72 6.05 -6.89
C ALA A 92 -6.50 6.98 -5.95
N GLU A 93 -7.63 6.52 -5.41
CA GLU A 93 -8.44 7.27 -4.46
C GLU A 93 -7.68 7.54 -3.15
N LEU A 94 -7.02 6.51 -2.62
CA LEU A 94 -6.20 6.63 -1.41
C LEU A 94 -5.06 7.63 -1.62
N SER A 95 -4.40 7.56 -2.79
CA SER A 95 -3.31 8.47 -3.16
C SER A 95 -3.80 9.91 -3.30
N ALA A 96 -4.87 10.13 -4.06
CA ALA A 96 -5.45 11.45 -4.27
C ALA A 96 -5.87 12.10 -2.94
N GLY A 97 -6.58 11.34 -2.11
CA GLY A 97 -6.98 11.82 -0.80
C GLY A 97 -5.80 12.13 0.12
N THR A 98 -4.71 11.36 0.06
CA THR A 98 -3.49 11.66 0.84
C THR A 98 -2.82 12.94 0.35
N ILE A 99 -2.78 13.14 -0.98
CA ILE A 99 -2.22 14.37 -1.56
C ILE A 99 -3.06 15.58 -1.15
N ASP A 100 -4.40 15.49 -1.22
CA ASP A 100 -5.29 16.56 -0.79
C ASP A 100 -5.04 16.96 0.67
N ASP A 101 -4.89 15.97 1.58
CA ASP A 101 -4.56 16.22 2.98
C ASP A 101 -3.18 16.88 3.13
N CYS A 102 -2.22 16.48 2.30
CA CYS A 102 -0.85 16.99 2.35
C CYS A 102 -0.76 18.46 1.89
N ILE A 103 -1.45 18.82 0.81
CA ILE A 103 -1.37 20.16 0.22
C ILE A 103 -2.33 21.17 0.89
N LYS A 104 -3.29 20.68 1.67
CA LYS A 104 -4.33 21.52 2.32
C LYS A 104 -3.73 22.70 3.07
N ASN A 105 -4.15 23.91 2.72
CA ASN A 105 -3.66 25.16 3.31
C ASN A 105 -2.13 25.39 3.13
N LYS A 106 -1.48 24.71 2.21
CA LYS A 106 -0.03 24.84 1.96
C LYS A 106 0.26 25.33 0.54
N ILE A 107 -0.40 24.73 -0.46
CA ILE A 107 -0.19 25.03 -1.86
C ILE A 107 -1.48 24.77 -2.64
N ASP A 108 -1.74 25.56 -3.69
CA ASP A 108 -2.82 25.26 -4.63
C ASP A 108 -2.41 24.09 -5.53
N LYS A 109 -3.32 23.14 -5.74
CA LYS A 109 -3.07 21.99 -6.62
C LYS A 109 -2.62 22.38 -8.03
N ARG A 110 -3.00 23.58 -8.52
CA ARG A 110 -2.59 24.13 -9.81
C ARG A 110 -1.11 24.53 -9.87
N GLU A 111 -0.47 24.67 -8.71
CA GLU A 111 0.94 25.01 -8.61
C GLU A 111 1.85 23.77 -8.55
N ILE A 112 1.26 22.56 -8.48
CA ILE A 112 2.02 21.30 -8.52
C ILE A 112 2.60 21.15 -9.93
N THR A 113 3.91 21.01 -10.01
CA THR A 113 4.65 20.88 -11.27
C THR A 113 5.10 19.44 -11.56
N HIS A 114 5.30 18.64 -10.52
CA HIS A 114 5.77 17.27 -10.64
C HIS A 114 4.98 16.37 -9.68
N LEU A 115 4.56 15.21 -10.21
CA LEU A 115 3.94 14.12 -9.44
C LEU A 115 4.81 12.87 -9.56
N ILE A 116 5.33 12.39 -8.46
CA ILE A 116 6.05 11.14 -8.36
C ILE A 116 5.17 10.14 -7.61
N THR A 117 4.76 9.07 -8.27
CA THR A 117 4.03 7.97 -7.63
C THR A 117 4.96 6.80 -7.37
N VAL A 118 4.85 6.19 -6.19
CA VAL A 118 5.63 5.03 -5.78
C VAL A 118 4.70 3.91 -5.39
N SER A 119 4.83 2.74 -6.00
CA SER A 119 4.08 1.55 -5.61
C SER A 119 4.77 0.25 -6.02
N CYS A 120 4.70 -0.75 -5.15
CA CYS A 120 5.20 -2.11 -5.40
C CYS A 120 4.10 -3.17 -5.29
N THR A 121 2.91 -2.80 -4.84
CA THR A 121 1.83 -3.75 -4.53
C THR A 121 0.76 -3.83 -5.60
N GLY A 122 0.91 -3.09 -6.69
CA GLY A 122 0.02 -3.21 -7.84
C GLY A 122 0.52 -2.44 -9.04
N MET A 123 -0.16 -2.66 -10.17
CA MET A 123 0.10 -2.01 -11.43
C MET A 123 -1.20 -1.89 -12.21
N SER A 124 -1.33 -0.80 -12.94
CA SER A 124 -2.45 -0.55 -13.86
C SER A 124 -1.97 0.12 -15.13
N ALA A 125 -2.75 0.01 -16.19
CA ALA A 125 -2.59 0.77 -17.42
C ALA A 125 -3.96 1.36 -17.80
N PRO A 126 -4.15 2.69 -17.69
CA PRO A 126 -3.15 3.71 -17.33
C PRO A 126 -2.65 3.60 -15.89
N GLY A 127 -1.44 4.11 -15.63
CA GLY A 127 -0.81 4.06 -14.31
C GLY A 127 -1.53 4.93 -13.27
N ILE A 128 -1.23 4.65 -12.00
CA ILE A 128 -1.80 5.39 -10.86
C ILE A 128 -1.49 6.90 -10.92
N ASP A 129 -0.36 7.27 -11.52
CA ASP A 129 0.04 8.67 -11.75
C ASP A 129 -0.96 9.43 -12.64
N LEU A 130 -1.45 8.80 -13.72
CA LEU A 130 -2.46 9.40 -14.58
C LEU A 130 -3.83 9.43 -13.89
N GLN A 131 -4.21 8.33 -13.23
CA GLN A 131 -5.50 8.26 -12.52
C GLN A 131 -5.59 9.32 -11.42
N VAL A 132 -4.53 9.51 -10.63
CA VAL A 132 -4.46 10.56 -9.60
C VAL A 132 -4.53 11.96 -10.23
N MET A 133 -3.80 12.19 -11.33
CA MET A 133 -3.82 13.46 -12.04
C MET A 133 -5.23 13.82 -12.50
N GLU A 134 -5.96 12.89 -13.10
CA GLU A 134 -7.33 13.08 -13.58
C GLU A 134 -8.31 13.27 -12.42
N MET A 135 -8.23 12.41 -11.40
CA MET A 135 -9.14 12.46 -10.24
C MET A 135 -9.03 13.78 -9.48
N MET A 136 -7.83 14.32 -9.34
CA MET A 136 -7.57 15.58 -8.65
C MET A 136 -7.76 16.82 -9.55
N GLY A 137 -7.84 16.63 -10.86
CA GLY A 137 -7.83 17.72 -11.85
C GLY A 137 -6.54 18.53 -11.79
N LEU A 138 -5.39 17.83 -11.75
CA LEU A 138 -4.08 18.47 -11.78
C LEU A 138 -3.78 19.05 -13.18
N PRO A 139 -2.84 20.02 -13.31
CA PRO A 139 -2.48 20.58 -14.60
C PRO A 139 -2.06 19.51 -15.62
N GLN A 140 -2.52 19.63 -16.86
CA GLN A 140 -2.21 18.64 -17.90
C GLN A 140 -0.73 18.61 -18.30
N ASN A 141 0.01 19.67 -18.04
CA ASN A 141 1.43 19.80 -18.30
C ASN A 141 2.32 19.35 -17.14
N ILE A 142 1.73 18.74 -16.10
CA ILE A 142 2.49 18.22 -14.96
C ILE A 142 3.47 17.12 -15.40
N VAL A 143 4.69 17.16 -14.89
CA VAL A 143 5.67 16.10 -15.11
C VAL A 143 5.34 14.92 -14.22
N ARG A 144 5.06 13.75 -14.79
CA ARG A 144 4.71 12.53 -14.04
C ARG A 144 5.87 11.53 -14.07
N THR A 145 6.11 10.91 -12.95
CA THR A 145 7.13 9.86 -12.80
C THR A 145 6.57 8.74 -11.91
N SER A 146 6.62 7.51 -12.40
CA SER A 146 6.22 6.32 -11.62
C SER A 146 7.46 5.51 -11.25
N VAL A 147 7.61 5.19 -9.95
CA VAL A 147 8.70 4.37 -9.40
C VAL A 147 8.08 3.09 -8.86
N ASN A 148 8.18 2.02 -9.62
CA ASN A 148 7.49 0.77 -9.33
C ASN A 148 8.48 -0.39 -9.12
N PHE A 149 8.06 -1.38 -8.31
CA PHE A 149 8.77 -2.66 -8.12
C PHE A 149 10.22 -2.57 -7.61
N MET A 150 10.55 -1.54 -6.85
CA MET A 150 11.87 -1.38 -6.21
C MET A 150 11.83 -1.71 -4.70
N GLY A 151 10.75 -2.31 -4.21
CA GLY A 151 10.54 -2.55 -2.78
C GLY A 151 10.48 -1.26 -1.96
N CYS A 152 10.70 -1.34 -0.66
CA CYS A 152 10.65 -0.19 0.25
C CYS A 152 11.69 0.90 -0.07
N TYR A 153 12.73 0.58 -0.83
CA TYR A 153 13.72 1.55 -1.30
C TYR A 153 13.13 2.56 -2.30
N ALA A 154 12.05 2.21 -2.99
CA ALA A 154 11.40 3.07 -3.98
C ALA A 154 11.02 4.46 -3.40
N ALA A 155 10.57 4.52 -2.14
CA ALA A 155 10.26 5.78 -1.48
C ALA A 155 11.49 6.69 -1.33
N VAL A 156 12.65 6.11 -0.95
CA VAL A 156 13.92 6.84 -0.88
C VAL A 156 14.34 7.33 -2.27
N HIS A 157 14.11 6.51 -3.29
CA HIS A 157 14.40 6.89 -4.68
C HIS A 157 13.48 8.03 -5.15
N GLY A 158 12.18 7.97 -4.80
CA GLY A 158 11.24 9.06 -5.05
C GLY A 158 11.67 10.39 -4.43
N LEU A 159 12.16 10.37 -3.20
CA LEU A 159 12.70 11.57 -2.53
C LEU A 159 13.97 12.10 -3.22
N LYS A 160 14.87 11.21 -3.69
CA LYS A 160 16.05 11.62 -4.48
C LYS A 160 15.66 12.28 -5.80
N LEU A 161 14.66 11.76 -6.49
CA LEU A 161 14.13 12.36 -7.71
C LEU A 161 13.52 13.74 -7.42
N ALA A 162 12.74 13.86 -6.34
CA ALA A 162 12.15 15.13 -5.93
C ALA A 162 13.23 16.19 -5.64
N ASP A 163 14.31 15.81 -4.94
CA ASP A 163 15.44 16.70 -4.69
C ASP A 163 16.13 17.14 -5.99
N ALA A 164 16.33 16.21 -6.93
CA ALA A 164 16.91 16.50 -8.23
C ALA A 164 16.04 17.48 -9.04
N PHE A 165 14.72 17.30 -9.08
CA PHE A 165 13.80 18.23 -9.74
C PHE A 165 13.82 19.61 -9.11
N CYS A 166 13.76 19.70 -7.77
CA CYS A 166 13.84 20.98 -7.05
C CYS A 166 15.20 21.67 -7.23
N SER A 167 16.27 20.91 -7.39
CA SER A 167 17.62 21.47 -7.61
C SER A 167 17.79 22.00 -9.03
N SER A 168 17.15 21.39 -10.02
CA SER A 168 17.20 21.81 -11.42
C SER A 168 16.25 22.97 -11.73
N ASN A 169 15.15 23.10 -11.00
CA ASN A 169 14.15 24.15 -11.20
C ASN A 169 13.69 24.73 -9.87
N LYS A 170 14.01 26.02 -9.64
CA LYS A 170 13.65 26.74 -8.40
C LYS A 170 12.14 26.90 -8.19
N ASN A 171 11.35 26.80 -9.25
CA ASN A 171 9.90 26.90 -9.21
C ASN A 171 9.22 25.51 -9.15
N ALA A 172 9.99 24.43 -8.98
CA ALA A 172 9.42 23.09 -8.88
C ALA A 172 8.69 22.92 -7.55
N ASN A 173 7.42 22.51 -7.64
CA ASN A 173 6.61 22.00 -6.56
C ASN A 173 6.37 20.52 -6.84
N VAL A 174 7.05 19.67 -6.08
CA VAL A 174 7.07 18.22 -6.30
C VAL A 174 6.26 17.53 -5.23
N VAL A 175 5.30 16.73 -5.65
CA VAL A 175 4.55 15.80 -4.80
C VAL A 175 5.11 14.40 -4.98
N VAL A 176 5.45 13.74 -3.88
CA VAL A 176 5.78 12.31 -3.84
C VAL A 176 4.69 11.60 -3.07
N VAL A 177 4.03 10.64 -3.68
CA VAL A 177 3.02 9.79 -3.01
C VAL A 177 3.43 8.32 -3.11
N CYS A 178 3.50 7.66 -1.95
CA CYS A 178 3.83 6.24 -1.84
C CYS A 178 2.57 5.50 -1.42
N THR A 179 2.07 4.59 -2.26
CA THR A 179 0.81 3.89 -2.02
C THR A 179 1.01 2.38 -2.08
N GLU A 180 0.80 1.73 -0.93
CA GLU A 180 0.97 0.29 -0.82
C GLU A 180 -0.26 -0.38 -0.19
N LEU A 181 -0.80 -1.39 -0.87
CA LEU A 181 -1.92 -2.21 -0.41
C LEU A 181 -1.44 -3.64 -0.16
N CYS A 182 -0.48 -3.78 0.73
CA CYS A 182 0.29 -4.99 0.94
C CYS A 182 -0.53 -6.19 1.42
N THR A 183 -1.64 -5.97 2.12
CA THR A 183 -2.55 -7.04 2.54
C THR A 183 -3.17 -7.81 1.36
N LEU A 184 -3.13 -7.27 0.14
CA LEU A 184 -3.54 -7.97 -1.08
C LEU A 184 -2.60 -9.11 -1.47
N HIS A 185 -1.37 -9.13 -0.94
CA HIS A 185 -0.35 -10.09 -1.29
C HIS A 185 -0.22 -11.27 -0.31
N PHE A 186 -1.20 -11.46 0.57
CA PHE A 186 -1.26 -12.70 1.33
C PHE A 186 -1.28 -13.89 0.37
N GLN A 187 -0.41 -14.86 0.59
CA GLN A 187 -0.30 -16.09 -0.22
C GLN A 187 -0.60 -17.29 0.67
N LYS A 188 -1.27 -18.29 0.11
CA LYS A 188 -1.58 -19.54 0.81
C LYS A 188 -0.40 -20.49 0.89
N ASP A 189 0.52 -20.43 -0.08
CA ASP A 189 1.64 -21.36 -0.16
C ASP A 189 2.59 -21.21 1.04
N ILE A 190 2.86 -22.33 1.68
CA ILE A 190 3.72 -22.41 2.87
C ILE A 190 5.16 -22.44 2.40
N SER A 191 5.70 -21.29 2.02
CA SER A 191 7.15 -21.11 1.93
C SER A 191 7.61 -20.16 3.04
N THR A 192 8.84 -20.35 3.51
CA THR A 192 9.45 -19.42 4.48
C THR A 192 9.42 -17.99 3.97
N ASP A 193 9.58 -17.82 2.65
CA ASP A 193 9.57 -16.51 2.00
C ASP A 193 8.17 -15.87 2.03
N ASN A 194 7.11 -16.66 1.77
CA ASN A 194 5.73 -16.15 1.82
C ASN A 194 5.28 -15.84 3.24
N MET A 195 5.65 -16.66 4.22
CA MET A 195 5.42 -16.36 5.64
C MET A 195 6.15 -15.10 6.06
N THR A 196 7.40 -14.95 5.65
CA THR A 196 8.23 -13.79 5.96
C THR A 196 7.72 -12.55 5.25
N SER A 197 7.31 -12.65 3.99
CA SER A 197 6.75 -11.53 3.23
C SER A 197 5.43 -11.03 3.82
N SER A 198 4.55 -11.93 4.27
CA SER A 198 3.30 -11.54 4.94
C SER A 198 3.52 -10.82 6.28
N LEU A 199 4.68 -11.04 6.91
CA LEU A 199 5.10 -10.43 8.17
C LEU A 199 5.95 -9.18 7.99
N LEU A 200 6.85 -9.19 6.99
CA LEU A 200 7.81 -8.11 6.71
C LEU A 200 7.16 -6.90 6.06
N ASP A 201 5.90 -6.99 5.70
CA ASP A 201 5.15 -5.83 5.29
C ASP A 201 4.92 -4.89 6.47
N ARG A 202 6.06 -4.43 6.96
CA ARG A 202 6.15 -3.45 8.03
C ARG A 202 5.75 -2.10 7.48
N LYS A 203 4.65 -1.56 8.01
CA LYS A 203 4.34 -0.13 7.91
C LYS A 203 4.60 0.41 6.50
N SER A 204 3.81 0.03 5.54
CA SER A 204 3.55 0.95 4.44
C SER A 204 2.81 2.13 5.05
N VAL A 205 3.59 3.03 5.62
CA VAL A 205 3.10 4.37 5.95
C VAL A 205 3.10 5.11 4.64
N VAL A 206 1.94 5.36 4.14
CA VAL A 206 1.73 6.29 3.03
C VAL A 206 1.97 7.70 3.55
#